data_3fe5269d3a8e1564e383a8d8a0e4b65d
#
_entry.id   3fe5269d3a8e1564e383a8d8a0e4b65d
#
_cell.length_a   1.000
_cell.length_b   1.000
_cell.length_c   1.000
_cell.angle_alpha   90.00
_cell.angle_beta   90.00
_cell.angle_gamma   90.00
#
_symmetry.space_group_name_H-M   'P 1'
#
loop_
_entity.id
_entity.type
_entity.pdbx_description
1 polymer ?
#
loop_
_entity_poly.entity_id
_entity_poly.type
_entity_poly.pdbx_seq_one_letter_code
_entity_poly.pdbx_strand_id
1 'polypeptide(L)'
;MHLELEFSNYYMELNVKLASRDINELLWRNKKTLGTAESCTGGRIASVITAIPGSSSYYKGGIICYSNFVKTEILGVDAAVIAEQTAVCEDVVKQLVIGTNKLLHTDYAVAVSGFAGPATSNDTTSAVPAGTIWIAVGQENDIVTLKLEEDNGRDLNLANATEKAIHLLLDYLRERCEPATVR
;
A
#
# COMPACT_ATOMS: atom_id res chain seq x y z
N MET A 1 17.00 5.43 -25.01
CA MET A 1 15.88 4.56 -24.55
C MET A 1 16.28 3.59 -23.44
N HIS A 2 17.29 2.71 -23.59
CA HIS A 2 17.67 1.78 -22.50
C HIS A 2 18.29 2.50 -21.28
N LEU A 3 19.18 3.43 -21.49
CA LEU A 3 19.79 4.28 -20.45
C LEU A 3 18.76 5.18 -19.73
N GLU A 4 17.78 5.71 -20.42
CA GLU A 4 16.73 6.56 -19.82
C GLU A 4 15.82 5.75 -18.89
N LEU A 5 15.52 4.49 -19.25
CA LEU A 5 14.76 3.58 -18.40
C LEU A 5 15.54 3.16 -17.13
N GLU A 6 16.85 2.92 -17.24
CA GLU A 6 17.71 2.61 -16.10
C GLU A 6 17.82 3.81 -15.14
N PHE A 7 17.98 5.03 -15.67
CA PHE A 7 17.99 6.25 -14.85
C PHE A 7 16.64 6.48 -14.17
N SER A 8 15.52 6.29 -14.87
CA SER A 8 14.19 6.45 -14.29
C SER A 8 13.94 5.46 -13.14
N ASN A 9 14.31 4.19 -13.33
CA ASN A 9 14.20 3.18 -12.29
C ASN A 9 15.09 3.47 -11.08
N TYR A 10 16.32 3.94 -11.30
CA TYR A 10 17.24 4.33 -10.23
C TYR A 10 16.71 5.52 -9.41
N TYR A 11 16.14 6.53 -10.05
CA TYR A 11 15.53 7.68 -9.37
C TYR A 11 14.29 7.26 -8.56
N MET A 12 13.45 6.39 -9.10
CA MET A 12 12.29 5.86 -8.38
C MET A 12 12.73 5.09 -7.14
N GLU A 13 13.71 4.20 -7.25
CA GLU A 13 14.24 3.44 -6.13
C GLU A 13 14.86 4.33 -5.05
N LEU A 14 15.62 5.36 -5.44
CA LEU A 14 16.20 6.34 -4.51
C LEU A 14 15.12 7.14 -3.78
N ASN A 15 14.10 7.63 -4.49
CA ASN A 15 12.99 8.38 -3.90
C ASN A 15 12.22 7.55 -2.88
N VAL A 16 11.91 6.30 -3.21
CA VAL A 16 11.24 5.36 -2.31
C VAL A 16 12.07 5.11 -1.06
N LYS A 17 13.39 4.96 -1.20
CA LYS A 17 14.30 4.75 -0.08
C LYS A 17 14.41 5.98 0.84
N LEU A 18 14.44 7.18 0.28
CA LEU A 18 14.44 8.42 1.06
C LEU A 18 13.12 8.58 1.82
N ALA A 19 11.97 8.41 1.14
CA ALA A 19 10.67 8.46 1.76
C ALA A 19 10.53 7.43 2.90
N SER A 20 11.05 6.22 2.72
CA SER A 20 11.02 5.17 3.75
C SER A 20 11.86 5.51 4.98
N ARG A 21 12.96 6.26 4.82
CA ARG A 21 13.75 6.78 5.94
C ARG A 21 12.98 7.83 6.74
N ASP A 22 12.32 8.75 6.05
CA ASP A 22 11.48 9.77 6.70
C ASP A 22 10.31 9.12 7.46
N ILE A 23 9.66 8.10 6.88
CA ILE A 23 8.62 7.30 7.52
C ILE A 23 9.16 6.65 8.81
N ASN A 24 10.35 6.00 8.73
CA ASN A 24 11.00 5.38 9.87
C ASN A 24 11.20 6.40 11.01
N GLU A 25 11.72 7.58 10.70
CA GLU A 25 11.96 8.64 11.68
C GLU A 25 10.66 9.13 12.32
N LEU A 26 9.63 9.42 11.51
CA LEU A 26 8.33 9.89 12.00
C LEU A 26 7.67 8.87 12.93
N LEU A 27 7.58 7.61 12.52
CA LEU A 27 6.95 6.56 13.30
C LEU A 27 7.72 6.26 14.60
N TRP A 28 9.06 6.20 14.53
CA TRP A 28 9.89 5.96 15.70
C TRP A 28 9.77 7.08 16.75
N ARG A 29 9.87 8.35 16.33
CA ARG A 29 9.78 9.51 17.22
C ARG A 29 8.42 9.62 17.89
N ASN A 30 7.36 9.35 17.14
CA ASN A 30 5.99 9.45 17.63
C ASN A 30 5.50 8.17 18.31
N LYS A 31 6.36 7.13 18.43
CA LYS A 31 6.03 5.82 19.01
C LYS A 31 4.78 5.20 18.38
N LYS A 32 4.63 5.37 17.08
CA LYS A 32 3.53 4.87 16.28
C LYS A 32 3.92 3.58 15.55
N THR A 33 2.92 2.74 15.31
CA THR A 33 3.10 1.42 14.69
C THR A 33 2.40 1.34 13.33
N LEU A 34 2.92 0.49 12.45
CA LEU A 34 2.47 0.35 11.07
C LEU A 34 2.26 -1.13 10.71
N GLY A 35 1.18 -1.39 9.96
CA GLY A 35 0.91 -2.65 9.28
C GLY A 35 0.67 -2.46 7.77
N THR A 36 0.74 -3.54 6.99
CA THR A 36 0.40 -3.50 5.56
C THR A 36 -0.57 -4.60 5.17
N ALA A 37 -1.47 -4.30 4.21
CA ALA A 37 -2.30 -5.27 3.51
C ALA A 37 -2.07 -5.16 2.00
N GLU A 38 -1.48 -6.17 1.40
CA GLU A 38 -1.05 -6.12 0.02
C GLU A 38 -1.75 -7.19 -0.83
N SER A 39 -2.46 -6.75 -1.87
CA SER A 39 -3.00 -7.65 -2.87
C SER A 39 -2.05 -7.72 -4.08
N CYS A 40 -2.26 -6.89 -5.10
CA CYS A 40 -1.46 -6.96 -6.33
C CYS A 40 0.05 -6.72 -6.13
N THR A 41 0.45 -5.89 -5.17
CA THR A 41 1.86 -5.59 -4.87
C THR A 41 2.63 -6.75 -4.23
N GLY A 42 1.92 -7.72 -3.64
CA GLY A 42 2.49 -9.02 -3.24
C GLY A 42 3.65 -8.96 -2.25
N GLY A 43 3.70 -7.96 -1.36
CA GLY A 43 4.75 -7.81 -0.35
C GLY A 43 5.84 -6.78 -0.70
N ARG A 44 5.73 -6.08 -1.83
CA ARG A 44 6.70 -5.06 -2.23
C ARG A 44 6.77 -3.89 -1.26
N ILE A 45 5.63 -3.44 -0.73
CA ILE A 45 5.57 -2.35 0.27
C ILE A 45 6.24 -2.81 1.57
N ALA A 46 5.91 -3.99 2.06
CA ALA A 46 6.56 -4.59 3.22
C ALA A 46 8.08 -4.72 3.04
N SER A 47 8.53 -5.17 1.85
CA SER A 47 9.95 -5.28 1.50
C SER A 47 10.67 -3.94 1.57
N VAL A 48 10.09 -2.88 1.02
CA VAL A 48 10.64 -1.52 1.05
C VAL A 48 10.76 -1.00 2.48
N ILE A 49 9.72 -1.18 3.31
CA ILE A 49 9.72 -0.76 4.71
C ILE A 49 10.79 -1.51 5.51
N THR A 50 10.85 -2.82 5.35
CA THR A 50 11.78 -3.68 6.12
C THR A 50 13.22 -3.57 5.66
N ALA A 51 13.49 -3.02 4.48
CA ALA A 51 14.84 -2.71 4.01
C ALA A 51 15.53 -1.60 4.84
N ILE A 52 14.76 -0.81 5.61
CA ILE A 52 15.31 0.25 6.46
C ILE A 52 15.69 -0.33 7.83
N PRO A 53 16.97 -0.22 8.25
CA PRO A 53 17.37 -0.65 9.58
C PRO A 53 16.55 0.02 10.69
N GLY A 54 16.12 -0.76 11.68
CA GLY A 54 15.30 -0.28 12.79
C GLY A 54 13.80 -0.34 12.53
N SER A 55 13.34 -0.76 11.37
CA SER A 55 11.92 -0.91 11.03
C SER A 55 11.14 -1.79 12.01
N SER A 56 11.78 -2.76 12.65
CA SER A 56 11.17 -3.64 13.66
C SER A 56 10.64 -2.90 14.90
N SER A 57 11.06 -1.66 15.12
CA SER A 57 10.55 -0.86 16.24
C SER A 57 9.11 -0.39 16.01
N TYR A 58 8.68 -0.24 14.77
CA TYR A 58 7.36 0.28 14.42
C TYR A 58 6.56 -0.64 13.48
N TYR A 59 7.21 -1.36 12.56
CA TYR A 59 6.50 -2.23 11.62
C TYR A 59 6.17 -3.57 12.28
N LYS A 60 4.87 -3.88 12.37
CA LYS A 60 4.37 -5.09 13.05
C LYS A 60 4.19 -6.27 12.11
N GLY A 61 4.12 -6.02 10.82
CA GLY A 61 3.97 -7.06 9.81
C GLY A 61 3.04 -6.66 8.68
N GLY A 62 2.84 -7.59 7.75
CA GLY A 62 1.95 -7.39 6.61
C GLY A 62 1.20 -8.66 6.24
N ILE A 63 0.02 -8.49 5.68
CA ILE A 63 -0.83 -9.56 5.18
C ILE A 63 -0.85 -9.49 3.66
N ILE A 64 -0.45 -10.58 2.98
CA ILE A 64 -0.65 -10.71 1.54
C ILE A 64 -2.08 -11.20 1.31
N CYS A 65 -3.01 -10.26 1.11
CA CYS A 65 -4.43 -10.51 0.94
C CYS A 65 -4.79 -10.74 -0.54
N TYR A 66 -4.09 -11.69 -1.20
CA TYR A 66 -4.18 -11.90 -2.64
C TYR A 66 -5.54 -12.48 -3.08
N SER A 67 -6.11 -13.37 -2.27
CA SER A 67 -7.43 -13.96 -2.51
C SER A 67 -8.55 -13.17 -1.80
N ASN A 68 -9.79 -13.28 -2.31
CA ASN A 68 -10.95 -12.72 -1.63
C ASN A 68 -11.17 -13.36 -0.25
N PHE A 69 -10.88 -14.66 -0.09
CA PHE A 69 -10.93 -15.35 1.19
C PHE A 69 -10.10 -14.64 2.27
N VAL A 70 -8.85 -14.26 1.97
CA VAL A 70 -8.01 -13.54 2.95
C VAL A 70 -8.56 -12.14 3.24
N LYS A 71 -9.14 -11.47 2.23
CA LYS A 71 -9.78 -10.16 2.43
C LYS A 71 -10.98 -10.27 3.37
N THR A 72 -11.86 -11.25 3.15
CA THR A 72 -13.09 -11.40 3.93
C THR A 72 -12.86 -12.06 5.28
N GLU A 73 -12.26 -13.26 5.30
CA GLU A 73 -12.19 -14.09 6.52
C GLU A 73 -11.09 -13.62 7.49
N ILE A 74 -10.02 -13.04 6.98
CA ILE A 74 -8.88 -12.61 7.82
C ILE A 74 -8.92 -11.13 8.14
N LEU A 75 -9.21 -10.29 7.14
CA LEU A 75 -9.20 -8.83 7.28
C LEU A 75 -10.59 -8.22 7.45
N GLY A 76 -11.65 -9.04 7.38
CA GLY A 76 -13.02 -8.62 7.67
C GLY A 76 -13.64 -7.68 6.63
N VAL A 77 -13.16 -7.73 5.38
CA VAL A 77 -13.81 -7.01 4.28
C VAL A 77 -15.18 -7.60 4.03
N ASP A 78 -16.19 -6.75 3.86
CA ASP A 78 -17.55 -7.19 3.56
C ASP A 78 -17.60 -7.88 2.19
N ALA A 79 -18.03 -9.15 2.19
CA ALA A 79 -18.17 -9.94 0.97
C ALA A 79 -19.21 -9.33 0.00
N ALA A 80 -20.21 -8.62 0.50
CA ALA A 80 -21.21 -7.94 -0.34
C ALA A 80 -20.55 -6.81 -1.15
N VAL A 81 -19.64 -6.04 -0.56
CA VAL A 81 -18.91 -4.97 -1.27
C VAL A 81 -18.07 -5.56 -2.41
N ILE A 82 -17.40 -6.69 -2.16
CA ILE A 82 -16.62 -7.36 -3.22
C ILE A 82 -17.54 -7.89 -4.33
N ALA A 83 -18.72 -8.41 -3.99
CA ALA A 83 -19.67 -8.93 -4.96
C ALA A 83 -20.29 -7.83 -5.83
N GLU A 84 -20.56 -6.66 -5.25
CA GLU A 84 -21.20 -5.53 -5.93
C GLU A 84 -20.20 -4.65 -6.71
N GLN A 85 -19.02 -4.40 -6.15
CA GLN A 85 -18.05 -3.42 -6.67
C GLN A 85 -16.73 -4.02 -7.15
N THR A 86 -16.54 -5.33 -7.02
CA THR A 86 -15.28 -6.06 -7.16
C THR A 86 -14.29 -5.86 -6.00
N ALA A 87 -13.21 -6.67 -5.98
CA ALA A 87 -12.14 -6.50 -4.99
C ALA A 87 -11.25 -5.26 -5.23
N VAL A 88 -11.46 -4.56 -6.35
CA VAL A 88 -10.67 -3.40 -6.78
C VAL A 88 -11.53 -2.14 -6.71
N CYS A 89 -11.82 -1.71 -5.49
CA CYS A 89 -12.58 -0.47 -5.26
C CYS A 89 -12.10 0.23 -3.98
N GLU A 90 -12.55 1.46 -3.82
CA GLU A 90 -12.17 2.31 -2.69
C GLU A 90 -12.59 1.72 -1.35
N ASP A 91 -13.82 1.22 -1.27
CA ASP A 91 -14.38 0.68 -0.03
C ASP A 91 -13.61 -0.57 0.45
N VAL A 92 -13.13 -1.40 -0.48
CA VAL A 92 -12.30 -2.56 -0.12
C VAL A 92 -10.99 -2.12 0.51
N VAL A 93 -10.26 -1.16 -0.07
CA VAL A 93 -8.97 -0.74 0.51
C VAL A 93 -9.13 -0.02 1.84
N LYS A 94 -10.22 0.73 2.04
CA LYS A 94 -10.56 1.31 3.35
C LYS A 94 -10.80 0.22 4.40
N GLN A 95 -11.58 -0.79 4.07
CA GLN A 95 -11.82 -1.91 4.98
C GLN A 95 -10.57 -2.74 5.24
N LEU A 96 -9.68 -2.89 4.25
CA LEU A 96 -8.37 -3.53 4.44
C LEU A 96 -7.50 -2.77 5.45
N VAL A 97 -7.48 -1.42 5.42
CA VAL A 97 -6.80 -0.60 6.42
C VAL A 97 -7.35 -0.89 7.82
N ILE A 98 -8.66 -0.83 8.00
CA ILE A 98 -9.33 -1.07 9.28
C ILE A 98 -9.03 -2.49 9.78
N GLY A 99 -9.21 -3.50 8.93
CA GLY A 99 -8.93 -4.89 9.26
C GLY A 99 -7.47 -5.15 9.65
N THR A 100 -6.54 -4.52 8.95
CA THR A 100 -5.10 -4.62 9.24
C THR A 100 -4.76 -4.01 10.60
N ASN A 101 -5.23 -2.79 10.87
CA ASN A 101 -5.00 -2.13 12.15
C ASN A 101 -5.57 -2.95 13.32
N LYS A 102 -6.76 -3.52 13.14
CA LYS A 102 -7.39 -4.37 14.14
C LYS A 102 -6.62 -5.67 14.37
N LEU A 103 -6.22 -6.34 13.30
CA LEU A 103 -5.56 -7.66 13.38
C LEU A 103 -4.14 -7.56 13.95
N LEU A 104 -3.36 -6.54 13.53
CA LEU A 104 -1.97 -6.36 13.94
C LEU A 104 -1.80 -5.41 15.12
N HIS A 105 -2.90 -4.85 15.65
CA HIS A 105 -2.88 -3.84 16.72
C HIS A 105 -1.95 -2.67 16.38
N THR A 106 -2.07 -2.13 15.17
CA THR A 106 -1.27 -1.01 14.68
C THR A 106 -2.03 0.31 14.72
N ASP A 107 -1.29 1.42 14.87
CA ASP A 107 -1.87 2.76 14.80
C ASP A 107 -2.29 3.10 13.36
N TYR A 108 -1.45 2.71 12.39
CA TYR A 108 -1.66 2.98 10.97
C TYR A 108 -1.51 1.73 10.12
N ALA A 109 -2.18 1.72 8.99
CA ALA A 109 -1.96 0.70 7.96
C ALA A 109 -1.92 1.30 6.56
N VAL A 110 -1.21 0.62 5.67
CA VAL A 110 -1.24 0.82 4.21
C VAL A 110 -1.92 -0.38 3.58
N ALA A 111 -2.90 -0.14 2.72
CA ALA A 111 -3.58 -1.20 1.99
C ALA A 111 -3.56 -0.93 0.48
N VAL A 112 -3.38 -1.98 -0.31
CA VAL A 112 -3.40 -1.93 -1.77
C VAL A 112 -4.22 -3.08 -2.33
N SER A 113 -5.16 -2.76 -3.22
CA SER A 113 -5.88 -3.74 -4.03
C SER A 113 -6.01 -3.24 -5.46
N GLY A 114 -5.71 -4.09 -6.45
CA GLY A 114 -5.69 -3.63 -7.83
C GLY A 114 -5.53 -4.75 -8.85
N PHE A 115 -5.75 -4.38 -10.10
CA PHE A 115 -5.52 -5.20 -11.25
C PHE A 115 -4.32 -4.66 -12.06
N ALA A 116 -3.15 -5.24 -11.83
CA ALA A 116 -1.92 -4.79 -12.47
C ALA A 116 -1.75 -5.30 -13.93
N GLY A 117 -2.67 -6.16 -14.41
CA GLY A 117 -2.62 -6.75 -15.74
C GLY A 117 -1.58 -7.87 -15.91
N PRO A 118 -1.42 -8.46 -17.12
CA PRO A 118 -2.46 -8.45 -18.14
C PRO A 118 -3.66 -9.32 -17.75
N ALA A 119 -4.83 -9.07 -18.37
CA ALA A 119 -5.99 -9.95 -18.21
C ALA A 119 -5.72 -11.31 -18.86
N THR A 120 -6.03 -12.39 -18.13
CA THR A 120 -6.06 -13.74 -18.71
C THR A 120 -7.50 -14.11 -19.04
N SER A 121 -7.69 -15.00 -20.01
CA SER A 121 -9.03 -15.43 -20.48
C SER A 121 -9.94 -16.02 -19.40
N ASN A 122 -9.40 -16.34 -18.22
CA ASN A 122 -10.12 -16.91 -17.07
C ASN A 122 -10.20 -15.96 -15.88
N ASP A 123 -9.79 -14.70 -16.04
CA ASP A 123 -9.73 -13.76 -14.95
C ASP A 123 -11.09 -13.08 -14.76
N THR A 124 -11.80 -13.44 -13.68
CA THR A 124 -13.08 -12.81 -13.30
C THR A 124 -12.90 -11.39 -12.76
N THR A 125 -11.67 -10.92 -12.58
CA THR A 125 -11.33 -9.52 -12.25
C THR A 125 -11.38 -8.61 -13.48
N SER A 126 -11.68 -9.14 -14.66
CA SER A 126 -11.80 -8.42 -15.94
C SER A 126 -12.87 -7.32 -15.98
N ALA A 127 -13.60 -7.09 -14.89
CA ALA A 127 -14.53 -5.97 -14.76
C ALA A 127 -13.84 -4.60 -14.61
N VAL A 128 -12.53 -4.58 -14.33
CA VAL A 128 -11.74 -3.35 -14.17
C VAL A 128 -10.59 -3.32 -15.17
N PRO A 129 -10.29 -2.18 -15.78
CA PRO A 129 -9.14 -2.03 -16.69
C PRO A 129 -7.82 -2.39 -15.99
N ALA A 130 -6.87 -2.95 -16.75
CA ALA A 130 -5.50 -3.12 -16.27
C ALA A 130 -4.90 -1.76 -15.86
N GLY A 131 -4.08 -1.75 -14.83
CA GLY A 131 -3.55 -0.52 -14.24
C GLY A 131 -4.46 0.11 -13.17
N THR A 132 -5.70 -0.35 -13.03
CA THR A 132 -6.58 0.13 -11.95
C THR A 132 -6.11 -0.42 -10.61
N ILE A 133 -5.58 0.46 -9.75
CA ILE A 133 -5.08 0.10 -8.42
C ILE A 133 -5.55 1.14 -7.41
N TRP A 134 -6.18 0.69 -6.35
CA TRP A 134 -6.54 1.51 -5.20
C TRP A 134 -5.53 1.33 -4.08
N ILE A 135 -5.18 2.44 -3.46
CA ILE A 135 -4.28 2.54 -2.31
C ILE A 135 -5.02 3.27 -1.20
N ALA A 136 -4.89 2.81 0.02
CA ALA A 136 -5.40 3.49 1.21
C ALA A 136 -4.35 3.53 2.31
N VAL A 137 -4.34 4.61 3.06
CA VAL A 137 -3.48 4.79 4.24
C VAL A 137 -4.29 5.40 5.36
N GLY A 138 -4.14 4.91 6.58
CA GLY A 138 -4.81 5.55 7.70
C GLY A 138 -5.05 4.71 8.93
N GLN A 139 -5.98 5.23 9.71
CA GLN A 139 -6.60 4.62 10.89
C GLN A 139 -8.12 4.65 10.72
N GLU A 140 -8.86 3.93 11.59
CA GLU A 140 -10.28 3.63 11.41
C GLU A 140 -11.17 4.82 10.98
N ASN A 141 -10.95 6.00 11.56
CA ASN A 141 -11.79 7.19 11.31
C ASN A 141 -11.10 8.26 10.45
N ASP A 142 -9.92 7.96 9.94
CA ASP A 142 -9.12 8.91 9.15
C ASP A 142 -8.30 8.13 8.13
N ILE A 143 -8.88 7.92 6.96
CA ILE A 143 -8.30 7.17 5.84
C ILE A 143 -8.25 8.05 4.62
N VAL A 144 -7.07 8.16 4.02
CA VAL A 144 -6.89 8.76 2.70
C VAL A 144 -6.74 7.68 1.65
N THR A 145 -7.24 7.95 0.45
CA THR A 145 -7.21 7.02 -0.67
C THR A 145 -6.61 7.64 -1.92
N LEU A 146 -6.03 6.81 -2.77
CA LEU A 146 -5.52 7.18 -4.08
C LEU A 146 -5.88 6.09 -5.08
N LYS A 147 -6.39 6.49 -6.24
CA LYS A 147 -6.66 5.62 -7.39
C LYS A 147 -5.62 5.83 -8.47
N LEU A 148 -5.04 4.76 -8.99
CA LEU A 148 -4.22 4.73 -10.19
C LEU A 148 -5.02 4.09 -11.32
N GLU A 149 -4.89 4.61 -12.55
CA GLU A 149 -5.66 4.16 -13.71
C GLU A 149 -4.79 4.01 -14.98
N GLU A 150 -3.49 4.24 -14.88
CA GLU A 150 -2.58 4.13 -16.02
C GLU A 150 -2.05 2.71 -16.16
N ASP A 151 -2.18 2.14 -17.37
CA ASP A 151 -1.60 0.84 -17.71
C ASP A 151 -0.27 1.02 -18.45
N ASN A 152 0.82 0.87 -17.74
CA ASN A 152 2.19 0.88 -18.24
C ASN A 152 2.79 -0.53 -18.32
N GLY A 153 1.95 -1.55 -18.24
CA GLY A 153 2.32 -2.96 -18.09
C GLY A 153 2.59 -3.36 -16.65
N ARG A 154 2.41 -4.66 -16.38
CA ARG A 154 2.37 -5.21 -15.01
C ARG A 154 3.52 -4.76 -14.12
N ASP A 155 4.76 -4.84 -14.59
CA ASP A 155 5.93 -4.54 -13.76
C ASP A 155 5.97 -3.06 -13.35
N LEU A 156 5.69 -2.14 -14.27
CA LEU A 156 5.63 -0.72 -13.98
C LEU A 156 4.40 -0.35 -13.14
N ASN A 157 3.24 -0.98 -13.39
CA ASN A 157 2.04 -0.76 -12.58
C ASN A 157 2.30 -1.15 -11.11
N LEU A 158 3.00 -2.26 -10.86
CA LEU A 158 3.36 -2.70 -9.50
C LEU A 158 4.43 -1.80 -8.86
N ALA A 159 5.40 -1.35 -9.62
CA ALA A 159 6.42 -0.41 -9.15
C ALA A 159 5.80 0.94 -8.77
N ASN A 160 4.96 1.50 -9.65
CA ASN A 160 4.24 2.75 -9.41
C ASN A 160 3.31 2.63 -8.18
N ALA A 161 2.56 1.54 -8.05
CA ALA A 161 1.69 1.32 -6.89
C ALA A 161 2.49 1.29 -5.59
N THR A 162 3.66 0.65 -5.59
CA THR A 162 4.55 0.60 -4.43
C THR A 162 5.08 1.99 -4.08
N GLU A 163 5.59 2.74 -5.05
CA GLU A 163 6.08 4.10 -4.87
C GLU A 163 4.98 5.04 -4.34
N LYS A 164 3.82 5.04 -4.99
CA LYS A 164 2.68 5.87 -4.60
C LYS A 164 2.16 5.53 -3.20
N ALA A 165 2.16 4.25 -2.81
CA ALA A 165 1.78 3.84 -1.47
C ALA A 165 2.76 4.37 -0.39
N ILE A 166 4.06 4.32 -0.65
CA ILE A 166 5.08 4.86 0.26
C ILE A 166 4.97 6.39 0.38
N HIS A 167 4.78 7.10 -0.73
CA HIS A 167 4.62 8.56 -0.69
C HIS A 167 3.31 8.98 -0.03
N LEU A 168 2.20 8.31 -0.31
CA LEU A 168 0.92 8.58 0.35
C LEU A 168 1.02 8.37 1.87
N LEU A 169 1.73 7.31 2.31
CA LEU A 169 2.02 7.10 3.72
C LEU A 169 2.85 8.23 4.32
N LEU A 170 3.92 8.65 3.64
CA LEU A 170 4.77 9.73 4.12
C LEU A 170 4.00 11.04 4.28
N ASP A 171 3.21 11.41 3.28
CA ASP A 171 2.41 12.64 3.31
C ASP A 171 1.35 12.58 4.42
N TYR A 172 0.67 11.44 4.55
CA TYR A 172 -0.28 11.19 5.64
C TYR A 172 0.36 11.38 7.02
N LEU A 173 1.56 10.81 7.22
CA LEU A 173 2.27 10.90 8.50
C LEU A 173 2.79 12.32 8.78
N ARG A 174 3.26 13.06 7.77
CA ARG A 174 3.72 14.45 7.93
C ARG A 174 2.64 15.38 8.43
N GLU A 175 1.39 15.13 8.04
CA GLU A 175 0.26 15.94 8.50
C GLU A 175 -0.17 15.62 9.94
N ARG A 176 0.12 14.40 10.45
CA ARG A 176 -0.43 13.86 11.71
C ARG A 176 0.62 13.58 12.78
N CYS A 177 1.85 13.44 12.40
CA CYS A 177 2.96 13.27 13.32
C CYS A 177 3.64 14.61 13.60
N GLU A 178 4.08 14.84 14.83
CA GLU A 178 4.82 16.05 15.17
C GLU A 178 6.11 16.16 14.33
N PRO A 179 6.36 17.31 13.70
CA PRO A 179 7.60 17.52 12.98
C PRO A 179 8.79 17.41 13.93
N ALA A 180 9.93 16.94 13.40
CA ALA A 180 11.18 16.88 14.13
C ALA A 180 11.50 18.26 14.71
N THR A 181 11.46 18.41 16.03
CA THR A 181 12.01 19.60 16.67
C THR A 181 13.52 19.60 16.39
N VAL A 182 13.96 20.51 15.54
CA VAL A 182 15.40 20.74 15.31
C VAL A 182 15.97 21.18 16.65
N ARG A 183 16.76 20.30 17.28
CA ARG A 183 17.60 20.64 18.43
C ARG A 183 18.98 21.01 17.95
#